data_b8ee8168ab25ebe7d5abef31f77b0fa2
#
_entry.id   b8ee8168ab25ebe7d5abef31f77b0fa2
#
_cell.length_a   1.000
_cell.length_b   1.000
_cell.length_c   1.000
_cell.angle_alpha   90.00
_cell.angle_beta   90.00
_cell.angle_gamma   90.00
#
_symmetry.space_group_name_H-M   'P 1'
#
loop_
_entity.id
_entity.type
_entity.pdbx_description
1 polymer ?
#
loop_
_entity_poly.entity_id
_entity_poly.type
_entity_poly.pdbx_seq_one_letter_code
_entity_poly.pdbx_strand_id
1 'polypeptide(L)'
;MKSLAEEKIELDALLQEVKSAKRLMDEAEKKCKEADTEIEYLRKTMSYFGGDEAAKLYSETGQIITQIQRNFERQQQDPANQDLKKEHIDLIKKKNQMISEKNAYYNPKLHPELCRIREKLEETKQEKITWEKIFSQRKEEYSEKDAIYQKKKSFIESLTSSEDIRIKSYLDKLLHLMGVPTSSDFKLVSRQGRIDLYYGGQWYPDGVNHGHITAIKNEDDYDVSYRREPSCNVG
;
A
#
# COMPACT_ATOMS: atom_id res chain seq x y z
N MET A 1 -22.53 -24.59 6.62
CA MET A 1 -22.10 -23.51 5.68
C MET A 1 -22.58 -22.19 6.26
N LYS A 2 -21.77 -21.12 6.18
CA LYS A 2 -22.22 -19.78 6.58
C LYS A 2 -23.23 -19.26 5.58
N SER A 3 -24.20 -18.48 6.03
CA SER A 3 -25.17 -17.84 5.15
C SER A 3 -24.50 -16.72 4.32
N LEU A 4 -25.02 -16.37 3.16
CA LEU A 4 -24.51 -15.27 2.33
C LEU A 4 -24.51 -13.92 3.11
N ALA A 5 -25.46 -13.75 4.02
CA ALA A 5 -25.51 -12.56 4.89
C ALA A 5 -24.31 -12.50 5.86
N GLU A 6 -23.96 -13.61 6.49
CA GLU A 6 -22.79 -13.71 7.37
C GLU A 6 -21.50 -13.48 6.59
N GLU A 7 -21.39 -14.03 5.37
CA GLU A 7 -20.23 -13.81 4.49
C GLU A 7 -20.06 -12.33 4.10
N LYS A 8 -21.15 -11.61 3.84
CA LYS A 8 -21.13 -10.17 3.54
C LYS A 8 -20.72 -9.33 4.77
N ILE A 9 -21.20 -9.68 5.97
CA ILE A 9 -20.78 -9.00 7.21
C ILE A 9 -19.26 -9.17 7.42
N GLU A 10 -18.72 -10.37 7.20
CA GLU A 10 -17.28 -10.61 7.28
C GLU A 10 -16.50 -9.81 6.22
N LEU A 11 -17.02 -9.67 5.01
CA LEU A 11 -16.41 -8.86 3.95
C LEU A 11 -16.33 -7.39 4.36
N ASP A 12 -17.38 -6.85 4.95
CA ASP A 12 -17.42 -5.46 5.43
C ASP A 12 -16.41 -5.24 6.58
N ALA A 13 -16.27 -6.19 7.48
CA ALA A 13 -15.26 -6.16 8.54
C ALA A 13 -13.84 -6.15 7.96
N LEU A 14 -13.55 -7.04 7.01
CA LEU A 14 -12.26 -7.06 6.30
C LEU A 14 -11.98 -5.73 5.55
N LEU A 15 -12.99 -5.14 4.93
CA LEU A 15 -12.86 -3.84 4.27
C LEU A 15 -12.45 -2.73 5.25
N GLN A 16 -12.99 -2.72 6.48
CA GLN A 16 -12.59 -1.76 7.50
C GLN A 16 -11.13 -1.99 7.96
N GLU A 17 -10.71 -3.24 8.07
CA GLU A 17 -9.31 -3.56 8.37
C GLU A 17 -8.35 -3.10 7.27
N VAL A 18 -8.69 -3.33 6.00
CA VAL A 18 -7.90 -2.86 4.85
C VAL A 18 -7.80 -1.34 4.83
N LYS A 19 -8.92 -0.63 5.06
CA LYS A 19 -8.92 0.84 5.16
C LYS A 19 -8.04 1.36 6.30
N SER A 20 -8.09 0.70 7.46
CA SER A 20 -7.26 1.06 8.61
C SER A 20 -5.77 0.83 8.33
N ALA A 21 -5.40 -0.33 7.76
CA ALA A 21 -4.03 -0.63 7.40
C ALA A 21 -3.49 0.35 6.35
N LYS A 22 -4.29 0.70 5.34
CA LYS A 22 -3.94 1.70 4.33
C LYS A 22 -3.65 3.06 4.96
N ARG A 23 -4.51 3.53 5.87
CA ARG A 23 -4.30 4.82 6.56
C ARG A 23 -2.97 4.84 7.32
N LEU A 24 -2.64 3.75 8.04
CA LEU A 24 -1.37 3.66 8.79
C LEU A 24 -0.16 3.63 7.86
N MET A 25 -0.27 3.00 6.69
CA MET A 25 0.77 3.01 5.66
C MET A 25 0.96 4.43 5.09
N ASP A 26 -0.14 5.12 4.75
CA ASP A 26 -0.10 6.48 4.19
C ASP A 26 0.48 7.48 5.21
N GLU A 27 0.18 7.33 6.50
CA GLU A 27 0.78 8.12 7.59
C GLU A 27 2.29 7.92 7.68
N ALA A 28 2.77 6.67 7.60
CA ALA A 28 4.20 6.38 7.63
C ALA A 28 4.92 6.93 6.38
N GLU A 29 4.33 6.81 5.20
CA GLU A 29 4.85 7.40 3.96
C GLU A 29 4.98 8.92 4.07
N LYS A 30 3.97 9.57 4.63
CA LYS A 30 3.98 11.03 4.88
C LYS A 30 5.14 11.42 5.78
N LYS A 31 5.40 10.66 6.85
CA LYS A 31 6.53 10.90 7.76
C LYS A 31 7.88 10.74 7.07
N CYS A 32 8.04 9.77 6.18
CA CYS A 32 9.25 9.64 5.36
C CYS A 32 9.47 10.89 4.49
N LYS A 33 8.41 11.38 3.82
CA LYS A 33 8.49 12.59 2.98
C LYS A 33 8.77 13.87 3.77
N GLU A 34 8.19 14.00 4.97
CA GLU A 34 8.49 15.12 5.89
C GLU A 34 9.99 15.11 6.28
N ALA A 35 10.52 13.94 6.64
CA ALA A 35 11.94 13.81 6.98
C ALA A 35 12.85 14.11 5.78
N ASP A 36 12.52 13.68 4.56
CA ASP A 36 13.27 14.03 3.35
C ASP A 36 13.33 15.55 3.11
N THR A 37 12.19 16.21 3.28
CA THR A 37 12.11 17.67 3.13
C THR A 37 12.97 18.39 4.16
N GLU A 38 12.95 17.93 5.41
CA GLU A 38 13.76 18.50 6.48
C GLU A 38 15.25 18.24 6.27
N ILE A 39 15.64 17.05 5.82
CA ILE A 39 17.03 16.73 5.46
C ILE A 39 17.53 17.67 4.35
N GLU A 40 16.74 17.92 3.33
CA GLU A 40 17.11 18.85 2.26
C GLU A 40 17.27 20.29 2.77
N TYR A 41 16.34 20.74 3.60
CA TYR A 41 16.42 22.05 4.25
C TYR A 41 17.68 22.19 5.11
N LEU A 42 17.97 21.20 5.96
CA LEU A 42 19.15 21.20 6.83
C LEU A 42 20.45 21.18 6.02
N ARG A 43 20.51 20.44 4.91
CA ARG A 43 21.68 20.45 4.00
C ARG A 43 21.91 21.81 3.39
N LYS A 44 20.87 22.47 2.88
CA LYS A 44 20.97 23.84 2.35
C LYS A 44 21.40 24.82 3.42
N THR A 45 20.85 24.72 4.62
CA THR A 45 21.21 25.59 5.74
C THR A 45 22.66 25.35 6.16
N MET A 46 23.13 24.11 6.20
CA MET A 46 24.50 23.76 6.54
C MET A 46 25.52 24.40 5.57
N SER A 47 25.17 24.47 4.29
CA SER A 47 26.01 25.14 3.26
C SER A 47 26.28 26.60 3.59
N TYR A 48 25.30 27.36 4.10
CA TYR A 48 25.48 28.75 4.50
C TYR A 48 26.44 28.95 5.69
N PHE A 49 26.69 27.92 6.49
CA PHE A 49 27.57 27.96 7.67
C PHE A 49 28.93 27.30 7.43
N GLY A 50 29.35 27.15 6.18
CA GLY A 50 30.66 26.58 5.84
C GLY A 50 30.65 25.04 5.70
N GLY A 51 29.47 24.43 5.54
CA GLY A 51 29.36 22.98 5.36
C GLY A 51 29.99 22.47 4.06
N ASP A 52 29.97 23.29 3.00
CA ASP A 52 30.57 22.95 1.71
C ASP A 52 32.09 22.96 1.77
N GLU A 53 32.69 23.94 2.46
CA GLU A 53 34.12 23.99 2.70
C GLU A 53 34.59 22.81 3.55
N ALA A 54 33.83 22.44 4.60
CA ALA A 54 34.13 21.28 5.40
C ALA A 54 34.02 19.98 4.59
N ALA A 55 33.01 19.85 3.69
CA ALA A 55 32.84 18.69 2.79
C ALA A 55 33.99 18.60 1.77
N LYS A 56 34.42 19.74 1.22
CA LYS A 56 35.57 19.84 0.32
C LYS A 56 36.85 19.35 0.99
N LEU A 57 37.16 19.87 2.19
CA LEU A 57 38.32 19.43 2.98
C LEU A 57 38.28 17.93 3.30
N TYR A 58 37.09 17.38 3.55
CA TYR A 58 36.91 15.93 3.74
C TYR A 58 37.28 15.12 2.49
N SER A 59 36.81 15.56 1.32
CA SER A 59 37.09 14.91 0.04
C SER A 59 38.57 14.98 -0.32
N GLU A 60 39.18 16.16 -0.18
CA GLU A 60 40.58 16.37 -0.44
C GLU A 60 41.48 15.59 0.53
N THR A 61 41.09 15.48 1.80
CA THR A 61 41.79 14.62 2.78
C THR A 61 41.76 13.14 2.33
N GLY A 62 40.64 12.65 1.80
CA GLY A 62 40.50 11.30 1.24
C GLY A 62 41.46 11.06 0.06
N GLN A 63 41.58 12.05 -0.85
CA GLN A 63 42.52 11.99 -1.97
C GLN A 63 43.98 11.92 -1.51
N ILE A 64 44.36 12.73 -0.52
CA ILE A 64 45.71 12.70 0.06
C ILE A 64 46.00 11.33 0.71
N ILE A 65 45.08 10.74 1.43
CA ILE A 65 45.23 9.39 2.00
C ILE A 65 45.51 8.35 0.88
N THR A 66 44.79 8.43 -0.21
CA THR A 66 45.03 7.54 -1.38
C THR A 66 46.44 7.78 -1.99
N GLN A 67 46.88 9.04 -2.07
CA GLN A 67 48.20 9.33 -2.55
C GLN A 67 49.30 8.80 -1.61
N ILE A 68 49.14 8.92 -0.30
CA ILE A 68 50.03 8.36 0.71
C ILE A 68 50.16 6.83 0.51
N GLN A 69 49.08 6.15 0.31
CA GLN A 69 49.08 4.71 0.11
C GLN A 69 49.84 4.30 -1.17
N ARG A 70 49.57 4.98 -2.28
CA ARG A 70 50.27 4.77 -3.55
C ARG A 70 51.76 5.06 -3.45
N ASN A 71 52.13 6.15 -2.75
CA ASN A 71 53.54 6.49 -2.51
C ASN A 71 54.22 5.42 -1.66
N PHE A 72 53.54 4.88 -0.64
CA PHE A 72 54.06 3.78 0.17
C PHE A 72 54.32 2.52 -0.63
N GLU A 73 53.39 2.12 -1.52
CA GLU A 73 53.55 1.00 -2.43
C GLU A 73 54.75 1.17 -3.37
N ARG A 74 54.96 2.38 -3.90
CA ARG A 74 56.16 2.72 -4.71
C ARG A 74 57.46 2.66 -3.88
N GLN A 75 57.47 3.10 -2.62
CA GLN A 75 58.64 2.98 -1.73
C GLN A 75 58.98 1.51 -1.44
N GLN A 76 58.01 0.60 -1.39
CA GLN A 76 58.29 -0.83 -1.23
C GLN A 76 59.01 -1.41 -2.45
N GLN A 77 58.73 -0.89 -3.65
CA GLN A 77 59.40 -1.31 -4.89
C GLN A 77 60.79 -0.71 -5.05
N ASP A 78 61.00 0.51 -4.55
CA ASP A 78 62.31 1.23 -4.58
C ASP A 78 62.63 1.86 -3.22
N PRO A 79 63.10 1.06 -2.24
CA PRO A 79 63.37 1.51 -0.88
C PRO A 79 64.51 2.53 -0.76
N ALA A 80 65.39 2.60 -1.74
CA ALA A 80 66.53 3.51 -1.74
C ALA A 80 66.17 4.93 -2.18
N ASN A 81 65.04 5.14 -2.79
CA ASN A 81 64.60 6.39 -3.40
C ASN A 81 64.30 7.47 -2.34
N GLN A 82 65.20 8.43 -2.22
CA GLN A 82 65.08 9.51 -1.23
C GLN A 82 63.93 10.49 -1.58
N ASP A 83 63.61 10.69 -2.87
CA ASP A 83 62.54 11.57 -3.31
C ASP A 83 61.17 11.03 -2.91
N LEU A 84 60.95 9.71 -3.03
CA LEU A 84 59.73 9.08 -2.55
C LEU A 84 59.53 9.20 -1.05
N LYS A 85 60.64 9.12 -0.27
CA LYS A 85 60.59 9.30 1.17
C LYS A 85 60.24 10.74 1.55
N LYS A 86 60.79 11.73 0.84
CA LYS A 86 60.47 13.12 1.02
C LYS A 86 59.02 13.42 0.67
N GLU A 87 58.57 12.93 -0.49
CA GLU A 87 57.20 13.06 -0.92
C GLU A 87 56.21 12.49 0.14
N HIS A 88 56.51 11.34 0.71
CA HIS A 88 55.72 10.71 1.77
C HIS A 88 55.57 11.59 3.00
N ILE A 89 56.67 12.17 3.46
CA ILE A 89 56.66 13.08 4.62
C ILE A 89 55.80 14.32 4.32
N ASP A 90 55.91 14.89 3.12
CA ASP A 90 55.16 16.09 2.74
C ASP A 90 53.65 15.78 2.61
N LEU A 91 53.30 14.64 2.06
CA LEU A 91 51.90 14.17 2.01
C LEU A 91 51.32 13.98 3.42
N ILE A 92 52.06 13.39 4.36
CA ILE A 92 51.64 13.25 5.76
C ILE A 92 51.46 14.63 6.43
N LYS A 93 52.35 15.56 6.23
CA LYS A 93 52.21 16.94 6.76
C LYS A 93 50.93 17.59 6.22
N LYS A 94 50.74 17.53 4.89
CA LYS A 94 49.54 18.07 4.24
C LYS A 94 48.26 17.43 4.77
N LYS A 95 48.22 16.10 4.91
CA LYS A 95 47.07 15.38 5.52
C LYS A 95 46.78 15.91 6.92
N ASN A 96 47.80 16.04 7.77
CA ASN A 96 47.60 16.49 9.15
C ASN A 96 47.10 17.93 9.25
N GLN A 97 47.59 18.81 8.37
CA GLN A 97 47.09 20.18 8.25
C GLN A 97 45.61 20.19 7.86
N MET A 98 45.23 19.46 6.80
CA MET A 98 43.82 19.39 6.33
C MET A 98 42.91 18.79 7.38
N ILE A 99 43.36 17.78 8.14
CA ILE A 99 42.58 17.22 9.25
C ILE A 99 42.37 18.28 10.34
N SER A 100 43.39 19.08 10.65
CA SER A 100 43.27 20.16 11.63
C SER A 100 42.27 21.22 11.18
N GLU A 101 42.36 21.68 9.93
CA GLU A 101 41.42 22.63 9.32
C GLU A 101 39.98 22.07 9.33
N LYS A 102 39.80 20.84 8.89
CA LYS A 102 38.49 20.17 8.93
C LYS A 102 37.90 20.12 10.34
N ASN A 103 38.74 19.77 11.33
CA ASN A 103 38.29 19.68 12.72
C ASN A 103 37.90 21.05 13.30
N ALA A 104 38.48 22.14 12.79
CA ALA A 104 38.10 23.50 13.18
C ALA A 104 36.65 23.81 12.79
N TYR A 105 36.15 23.37 11.60
CA TYR A 105 34.76 23.55 11.20
C TYR A 105 33.78 22.80 12.12
N TYR A 106 34.21 21.69 12.72
CA TYR A 106 33.36 20.92 13.64
C TYR A 106 33.60 21.22 15.11
N ASN A 107 34.31 22.34 15.39
CA ASN A 107 34.50 22.80 16.75
C ASN A 107 33.32 23.68 17.19
N PRO A 108 32.50 23.24 18.20
CA PRO A 108 31.34 24.02 18.65
C PRO A 108 31.66 25.42 19.15
N LYS A 109 32.89 25.68 19.56
CA LYS A 109 33.33 27.01 19.99
C LYS A 109 33.58 27.97 18.81
N LEU A 110 33.98 27.44 17.65
CA LEU A 110 34.27 28.22 16.44
C LEU A 110 33.07 28.30 15.50
N HIS A 111 32.34 27.19 15.35
CA HIS A 111 31.21 27.08 14.45
C HIS A 111 29.97 26.42 15.13
N PRO A 112 29.38 27.10 16.15
CA PRO A 112 28.29 26.49 16.95
C PRO A 112 27.05 26.13 16.11
N GLU A 113 26.69 26.99 15.18
CA GLU A 113 25.47 26.74 14.33
C GLU A 113 25.71 25.59 13.35
N LEU A 114 26.87 25.47 12.74
CA LEU A 114 27.21 24.36 11.86
C LEU A 114 27.17 23.03 12.61
N CYS A 115 27.70 22.97 13.82
CA CYS A 115 27.66 21.77 14.66
C CYS A 115 26.24 21.39 15.03
N ARG A 116 25.40 22.35 15.44
CA ARG A 116 24.01 22.14 15.79
C ARG A 116 23.18 21.61 14.58
N ILE A 117 23.36 22.23 13.40
CA ILE A 117 22.67 21.79 12.18
C ILE A 117 23.09 20.37 11.80
N ARG A 118 24.37 20.05 11.92
CA ARG A 118 24.91 18.72 11.66
C ARG A 118 24.31 17.67 12.59
N GLU A 119 24.24 17.93 13.89
CA GLU A 119 23.63 17.03 14.87
C GLU A 119 22.16 16.78 14.51
N LYS A 120 21.40 17.84 14.26
CA LYS A 120 20.00 17.73 13.84
C LYS A 120 19.83 16.95 12.53
N LEU A 121 20.75 17.15 11.57
CA LEU A 121 20.74 16.39 10.31
C LEU A 121 20.93 14.88 10.54
N GLU A 122 21.84 14.50 11.43
CA GLU A 122 22.05 13.08 11.75
C GLU A 122 20.85 12.49 12.52
N GLU A 123 20.25 13.22 13.45
CA GLU A 123 19.01 12.83 14.14
C GLU A 123 17.88 12.61 13.13
N THR A 124 17.63 13.57 12.24
CA THR A 124 16.56 13.45 11.21
C THR A 124 16.80 12.29 10.25
N LYS A 125 18.06 11.98 9.90
CA LYS A 125 18.38 10.79 9.10
C LYS A 125 18.05 9.49 9.84
N GLN A 126 18.32 9.40 11.14
CA GLN A 126 17.98 8.23 11.94
C GLN A 126 16.46 8.07 12.09
N GLU A 127 15.74 9.17 12.28
CA GLU A 127 14.28 9.18 12.27
C GLU A 127 13.73 8.69 10.94
N LYS A 128 14.27 9.15 9.80
CA LYS A 128 13.89 8.69 8.47
C LYS A 128 14.07 7.18 8.33
N ILE A 129 15.23 6.62 8.71
CA ILE A 129 15.48 5.17 8.66
C ILE A 129 14.44 4.41 9.48
N THR A 130 14.04 4.95 10.62
CA THR A 130 13.00 4.35 11.47
C THR A 130 11.65 4.35 10.76
N TRP A 131 11.26 5.47 10.17
CA TRP A 131 10.00 5.59 9.43
C TRP A 131 9.97 4.73 8.16
N GLU A 132 11.08 4.59 7.44
CA GLU A 132 11.20 3.68 6.29
C GLU A 132 10.96 2.22 6.68
N LYS A 133 11.46 1.77 7.83
CA LYS A 133 11.16 0.44 8.36
C LYS A 133 9.69 0.28 8.71
N ILE A 134 9.10 1.27 9.40
CA ILE A 134 7.68 1.27 9.74
C ILE A 134 6.83 1.24 8.46
N PHE A 135 7.15 2.05 7.47
CA PHE A 135 6.45 2.08 6.18
C PHE A 135 6.50 0.72 5.48
N SER A 136 7.67 0.08 5.43
CA SER A 136 7.82 -1.25 4.83
C SER A 136 6.95 -2.30 5.52
N GLN A 137 6.93 -2.32 6.85
CA GLN A 137 6.09 -3.22 7.63
C GLN A 137 4.59 -2.96 7.41
N ARG A 138 4.17 -1.68 7.40
CA ARG A 138 2.77 -1.31 7.16
C ARG A 138 2.31 -1.61 5.73
N LYS A 139 3.20 -1.48 4.75
CA LYS A 139 2.95 -1.83 3.36
C LYS A 139 2.72 -3.33 3.19
N GLU A 140 3.52 -4.15 3.87
CA GLU A 140 3.35 -5.61 3.88
C GLU A 140 2.02 -6.01 4.52
N GLU A 141 1.72 -5.47 5.71
CA GLU A 141 0.46 -5.68 6.45
C GLU A 141 -0.77 -5.28 5.61
N TYR A 142 -0.71 -4.13 4.93
CA TYR A 142 -1.77 -3.69 4.01
C TYR A 142 -1.94 -4.68 2.85
N SER A 143 -0.84 -5.10 2.22
CA SER A 143 -0.86 -6.02 1.08
C SER A 143 -1.48 -7.38 1.46
N GLU A 144 -1.14 -7.92 2.63
CA GLU A 144 -1.72 -9.17 3.13
C GLU A 144 -3.23 -9.05 3.37
N LYS A 145 -3.65 -7.98 4.05
CA LYS A 145 -5.08 -7.74 4.33
C LYS A 145 -5.88 -7.51 3.06
N ASP A 146 -5.35 -6.73 2.11
CA ASP A 146 -6.00 -6.52 0.82
C ASP A 146 -6.13 -7.81 0.02
N ALA A 147 -5.11 -8.66 0.00
CA ALA A 147 -5.17 -9.96 -0.66
C ALA A 147 -6.27 -10.87 -0.06
N ILE A 148 -6.41 -10.89 1.27
CA ILE A 148 -7.47 -11.64 1.96
C ILE A 148 -8.85 -11.08 1.57
N TYR A 149 -9.01 -9.75 1.59
CA TYR A 149 -10.24 -9.08 1.19
C TYR A 149 -10.63 -9.39 -0.26
N GLN A 150 -9.70 -9.27 -1.20
CA GLN A 150 -9.97 -9.54 -2.62
C GLN A 150 -10.38 -11.00 -2.85
N LYS A 151 -9.70 -11.94 -2.19
CA LYS A 151 -10.07 -13.36 -2.24
C LYS A 151 -11.48 -13.62 -1.72
N LYS A 152 -11.85 -13.02 -0.58
CA LYS A 152 -13.18 -13.14 0.01
C LYS A 152 -14.25 -12.49 -0.87
N LYS A 153 -13.96 -11.32 -1.43
CA LYS A 153 -14.84 -10.60 -2.37
C LYS A 153 -15.13 -11.44 -3.60
N SER A 154 -14.10 -11.99 -4.25
CA SER A 154 -14.27 -12.86 -5.43
C SER A 154 -15.09 -14.10 -5.12
N PHE A 155 -14.92 -14.69 -3.93
CA PHE A 155 -15.71 -15.84 -3.49
C PHE A 155 -17.19 -15.46 -3.36
N ILE A 156 -17.52 -14.33 -2.72
CA ILE A 156 -18.92 -13.88 -2.57
C ILE A 156 -19.53 -13.54 -3.93
N GLU A 157 -18.78 -12.88 -4.83
CA GLU A 157 -19.21 -12.60 -6.19
C GLU A 157 -19.55 -13.89 -6.97
N SER A 158 -18.73 -14.93 -6.80
CA SER A 158 -18.98 -16.23 -7.43
C SER A 158 -20.24 -16.92 -6.89
N LEU A 159 -20.50 -16.82 -5.59
CA LEU A 159 -21.73 -17.33 -4.97
C LEU A 159 -22.96 -16.58 -5.48
N THR A 160 -22.91 -15.26 -5.51
CA THR A 160 -24.01 -14.40 -6.00
C THR A 160 -24.30 -14.69 -7.47
N SER A 161 -23.27 -14.77 -8.32
CA SER A 161 -23.43 -15.14 -9.72
C SER A 161 -24.07 -16.52 -9.91
N SER A 162 -23.69 -17.51 -9.11
CA SER A 162 -24.25 -18.84 -9.19
C SER A 162 -25.73 -18.89 -8.75
N GLU A 163 -26.07 -18.09 -7.74
CA GLU A 163 -27.44 -17.93 -7.26
C GLU A 163 -28.33 -17.22 -8.30
N ASP A 164 -27.83 -16.15 -8.92
CA ASP A 164 -28.50 -15.44 -10.01
C ASP A 164 -28.71 -16.33 -11.24
N ILE A 165 -27.74 -17.17 -11.59
CA ILE A 165 -27.87 -18.14 -12.68
C ILE A 165 -28.94 -19.20 -12.34
N ARG A 166 -28.96 -19.70 -11.11
CA ARG A 166 -30.01 -20.64 -10.66
C ARG A 166 -31.40 -19.99 -10.74
N ILE A 167 -31.55 -18.80 -10.16
CA ILE A 167 -32.80 -18.02 -10.18
C ILE A 167 -33.26 -17.81 -11.63
N LYS A 168 -32.38 -17.42 -12.54
CA LYS A 168 -32.68 -17.24 -13.95
C LYS A 168 -33.12 -18.54 -14.61
N SER A 169 -32.45 -19.65 -14.35
CA SER A 169 -32.82 -20.97 -14.87
C SER A 169 -34.20 -21.41 -14.40
N TYR A 170 -34.55 -21.14 -13.14
CA TYR A 170 -35.89 -21.43 -12.62
C TYR A 170 -36.98 -20.59 -13.27
N LEU A 171 -36.68 -19.33 -13.47
CA LEU A 171 -37.57 -18.42 -14.17
C LEU A 171 -37.85 -18.86 -15.58
N ASP A 172 -36.81 -19.21 -16.33
CA ASP A 172 -36.98 -19.70 -17.70
C ASP A 172 -37.85 -20.94 -17.74
N LYS A 173 -37.67 -21.88 -16.79
CA LYS A 173 -38.55 -23.05 -16.65
C LYS A 173 -39.98 -22.66 -16.30
N LEU A 174 -40.16 -21.70 -15.37
CA LEU A 174 -41.47 -21.25 -14.93
C LEU A 174 -42.22 -20.56 -16.07
N LEU A 175 -41.58 -19.65 -16.78
CA LEU A 175 -42.15 -18.96 -17.94
C LEU A 175 -42.55 -19.94 -19.03
N HIS A 176 -41.74 -20.98 -19.25
CA HIS A 176 -42.04 -22.02 -20.20
C HIS A 176 -43.29 -22.82 -19.79
N LEU A 177 -43.44 -23.16 -18.49
CA LEU A 177 -44.61 -23.85 -17.95
C LEU A 177 -45.88 -22.99 -18.02
N MET A 178 -45.74 -21.68 -17.91
CA MET A 178 -46.84 -20.71 -18.02
C MET A 178 -47.22 -20.38 -19.47
N GLY A 179 -46.47 -20.84 -20.46
CA GLY A 179 -46.66 -20.49 -21.86
C GLY A 179 -46.37 -19.00 -22.17
N VAL A 180 -45.60 -18.33 -21.32
CA VAL A 180 -45.20 -16.93 -21.53
C VAL A 180 -43.90 -16.91 -22.31
N PRO A 181 -43.82 -16.20 -23.46
CA PRO A 181 -42.60 -16.09 -24.20
C PRO A 181 -41.53 -15.36 -23.31
N THR A 182 -40.31 -15.91 -23.28
CA THR A 182 -39.15 -15.30 -22.63
C THR A 182 -38.85 -13.96 -23.28
N SER A 183 -39.41 -12.88 -22.75
CA SER A 183 -39.14 -11.52 -23.24
C SER A 183 -38.17 -10.80 -22.31
N SER A 184 -37.45 -9.80 -22.88
CA SER A 184 -36.49 -8.95 -22.21
C SER A 184 -37.03 -8.06 -21.07
N ASP A 185 -38.34 -8.10 -20.82
CA ASP A 185 -39.01 -7.19 -19.87
C ASP A 185 -39.19 -7.78 -18.46
N PHE A 186 -38.45 -8.82 -18.17
CA PHE A 186 -38.53 -9.54 -16.91
C PHE A 186 -37.27 -9.30 -16.08
N LYS A 187 -37.42 -8.82 -14.85
CA LYS A 187 -36.31 -8.65 -13.91
C LYS A 187 -36.65 -9.20 -12.54
N LEU A 188 -35.71 -9.91 -11.92
CA LEU A 188 -35.76 -10.27 -10.52
C LEU A 188 -34.70 -9.52 -9.75
N VAL A 189 -35.08 -9.02 -8.59
CA VAL A 189 -34.16 -8.38 -7.67
C VAL A 189 -34.34 -9.01 -6.29
N SER A 190 -33.32 -9.67 -5.80
CA SER A 190 -33.27 -10.17 -4.42
C SER A 190 -32.91 -9.04 -3.47
N ARG A 191 -33.77 -8.76 -2.49
CA ARG A 191 -33.52 -7.78 -1.41
C ARG A 191 -33.90 -8.39 -0.07
N GLN A 192 -32.92 -8.53 0.83
CA GLN A 192 -33.15 -8.93 2.23
C GLN A 192 -34.07 -10.17 2.42
N GLY A 193 -33.89 -11.22 1.62
CA GLY A 193 -34.67 -12.43 1.71
C GLY A 193 -36.03 -12.37 0.99
N ARG A 194 -36.29 -11.29 0.26
CA ARG A 194 -37.45 -11.16 -0.66
C ARG A 194 -36.98 -11.14 -2.10
N ILE A 195 -37.81 -11.69 -2.99
CA ILE A 195 -37.55 -11.64 -4.43
C ILE A 195 -38.61 -10.73 -5.05
N ASP A 196 -38.20 -9.53 -5.43
CA ASP A 196 -39.07 -8.58 -6.13
C ASP A 196 -39.06 -8.90 -7.61
N LEU A 197 -40.24 -8.97 -8.19
CA LEU A 197 -40.49 -9.29 -9.58
C LEU A 197 -40.83 -8.02 -10.35
N TYR A 198 -40.19 -7.78 -11.49
CA TYR A 198 -40.60 -6.78 -12.46
C TYR A 198 -41.14 -7.49 -13.71
N TYR A 199 -42.42 -7.23 -14.04
CA TYR A 199 -43.06 -7.81 -15.21
C TYR A 199 -44.11 -6.85 -15.78
N GLY A 200 -44.18 -6.72 -17.09
CA GLY A 200 -45.20 -5.92 -17.76
C GLY A 200 -45.18 -4.44 -17.37
N GLY A 201 -44.00 -3.86 -17.06
CA GLY A 201 -43.89 -2.48 -16.67
C GLY A 201 -44.15 -2.20 -15.18
N GLN A 202 -44.48 -3.22 -14.38
CA GLN A 202 -44.77 -3.06 -12.95
C GLN A 202 -43.84 -3.87 -12.06
N TRP A 203 -43.55 -3.33 -10.87
CA TRP A 203 -42.85 -4.01 -9.80
C TRP A 203 -43.86 -4.71 -8.89
N TYR A 204 -43.60 -5.97 -8.62
CA TYR A 204 -44.33 -6.79 -7.64
C TYR A 204 -43.38 -7.05 -6.46
N PRO A 205 -43.44 -6.25 -5.38
CA PRO A 205 -42.64 -6.50 -4.18
C PRO A 205 -42.99 -7.85 -3.60
N ASP A 206 -41.96 -8.67 -3.33
CA ASP A 206 -42.14 -10.01 -2.79
C ASP A 206 -43.08 -10.91 -3.64
N GLY A 207 -43.03 -10.71 -4.98
CA GLY A 207 -43.96 -11.37 -5.94
C GLY A 207 -43.93 -12.89 -5.88
N VAL A 208 -42.91 -13.50 -5.31
CA VAL A 208 -42.78 -14.94 -5.12
C VAL A 208 -43.67 -15.43 -3.94
N ASN A 209 -43.90 -14.58 -2.93
CA ASN A 209 -44.66 -14.98 -1.73
C ASN A 209 -46.16 -14.60 -1.77
N HIS A 210 -46.60 -13.83 -2.76
CA HIS A 210 -48.00 -13.39 -2.87
C HIS A 210 -48.97 -14.39 -3.58
N GLY A 211 -48.64 -15.68 -3.53
CA GLY A 211 -49.58 -16.73 -3.91
C GLY A 211 -49.70 -17.05 -5.40
N HIS A 212 -49.03 -16.27 -6.26
CA HIS A 212 -49.04 -16.55 -7.70
C HIS A 212 -47.90 -17.50 -8.11
N ILE A 213 -46.77 -17.45 -7.40
CA ILE A 213 -45.60 -18.30 -7.64
C ILE A 213 -45.05 -18.72 -6.27
N THR A 214 -45.07 -20.00 -6.01
CA THR A 214 -44.45 -20.55 -4.79
C THR A 214 -43.21 -21.30 -5.19
N ALA A 215 -42.04 -20.80 -4.72
CA ALA A 215 -40.78 -21.51 -4.81
C ALA A 215 -40.41 -22.04 -3.43
N ILE A 216 -40.40 -23.35 -3.26
CA ILE A 216 -39.98 -24.04 -2.05
C ILE A 216 -38.54 -24.51 -2.27
N LYS A 217 -37.64 -24.05 -1.44
CA LYS A 217 -36.24 -24.48 -1.48
C LYS A 217 -36.15 -25.87 -0.86
N ASN A 218 -35.93 -26.90 -1.67
CA ASN A 218 -35.45 -28.19 -1.21
C ASN A 218 -33.92 -28.21 -1.15
N GLU A 219 -33.30 -29.15 -0.43
CA GLU A 219 -31.89 -29.16 -0.07
C GLU A 219 -30.91 -28.87 -1.23
N ASP A 220 -31.28 -29.24 -2.48
CA ASP A 220 -30.45 -29.03 -3.67
C ASP A 220 -31.16 -28.38 -4.87
N ASP A 221 -32.48 -28.17 -4.81
CA ASP A 221 -33.27 -27.60 -5.90
C ASP A 221 -34.48 -26.80 -5.37
N TYR A 222 -35.15 -26.04 -6.24
CA TYR A 222 -36.41 -25.36 -5.92
C TYR A 222 -37.53 -26.04 -6.61
N ASP A 223 -38.54 -26.51 -5.86
CA ASP A 223 -39.82 -26.86 -6.38
C ASP A 223 -40.61 -25.58 -6.69
N VAL A 224 -40.89 -25.35 -7.95
CA VAL A 224 -41.64 -24.19 -8.39
C VAL A 224 -43.03 -24.63 -8.78
N SER A 225 -44.05 -24.18 -8.07
CA SER A 225 -45.45 -24.41 -8.41
C SER A 225 -46.13 -23.08 -8.78
N TYR A 226 -46.91 -23.12 -9.82
CA TYR A 226 -47.75 -22.00 -10.25
C TYR A 226 -49.19 -22.30 -9.95
N ARG A 227 -49.87 -21.39 -9.25
CA ARG A 227 -51.32 -21.46 -9.02
C ARG A 227 -52.01 -20.39 -9.86
N ARG A 228 -52.71 -20.80 -10.87
CA ARG A 228 -53.59 -19.91 -11.62
C ARG A 228 -54.78 -19.56 -10.73
N GLU A 229 -54.98 -18.31 -10.36
CA GLU A 229 -56.23 -17.91 -9.75
C GLU A 229 -57.32 -18.14 -10.76
N PRO A 230 -58.47 -18.76 -10.33
CA PRO A 230 -59.62 -18.81 -11.18
C PRO A 230 -60.02 -17.37 -11.55
N SER A 231 -60.04 -17.04 -12.84
CA SER A 231 -60.56 -15.78 -13.31
C SER A 231 -61.94 -15.57 -12.70
N CYS A 232 -62.11 -14.62 -11.78
CA CYS A 232 -63.41 -14.15 -11.39
C CYS A 232 -64.06 -13.56 -12.63
N ASN A 233 -64.90 -14.35 -13.30
CA ASN A 233 -65.88 -13.83 -14.22
C ASN A 233 -66.83 -12.93 -13.43
N VAL A 234 -66.55 -11.62 -13.43
CA VAL A 234 -67.56 -10.63 -13.05
C VAL A 234 -68.54 -10.57 -14.21
N GLY A 235 -69.70 -11.21 -13.98
CA GLY A 235 -70.86 -11.07 -14.82
C GLY A 235 -71.48 -9.67 -14.66
#